data_f54b58b067460305c33385802868ae1f
#
_entry.id   f54b58b067460305c33385802868ae1f
#
_cell.length_a   1.000
_cell.length_b   1.000
_cell.length_c   1.000
_cell.angle_alpha   90.00
_cell.angle_beta   90.00
_cell.angle_gamma   90.00
#
_symmetry.space_group_name_H-M   'P 1'
#
loop_
_entity.id
_entity.type
_entity.pdbx_description
1 polymer ?
#
loop_
_entity_poly.entity_id
_entity_poly.type
_entity_poly.pdbx_seq_one_letter_code
_entity_poly.pdbx_strand_id
1 'polypeptide(L)'
;TLIDIPFSISPVIVGLAYLMTFGRLGWFYPVIRWFNEIFGTNVRITFAIPGVVLATIFVTFPYVSREIIPVLNAEGKDEEEAAALMGASGFTIFRKITLPQMKWSLIYGIILCTARALGEFGAVNALSKTRGETFTLPLEIDALYMSGTDSSITSAFAVSSILLIIALIILFARNIVEHKFKKLH
;
A
#
# COMPACT_ATOMS: atom_id res chain seq x y z
N THR A 1 0.38 16.13 -9.94
CA THR A 1 -0.29 15.10 -10.77
C THR A 1 -1.38 14.37 -9.97
N LEU A 2 -2.31 13.68 -10.65
CA LEU A 2 -3.35 12.89 -9.98
C LEU A 2 -2.77 11.81 -9.05
N ILE A 3 -1.56 11.34 -9.35
CA ILE A 3 -0.82 10.35 -8.55
C ILE A 3 -0.44 10.90 -7.16
N ASP A 4 -0.30 12.21 -7.04
CA ASP A 4 0.12 12.85 -5.78
C ASP A 4 -1.06 13.22 -4.86
N ILE A 5 -2.30 13.01 -5.29
CA ILE A 5 -3.50 13.28 -4.48
C ILE A 5 -3.42 12.62 -3.09
N PRO A 6 -3.03 11.33 -2.95
CA PRO A 6 -2.96 10.70 -1.62
C PRO A 6 -1.96 11.36 -0.66
N PHE A 7 -0.91 12.01 -1.18
CA PHE A 7 0.02 12.77 -0.34
C PHE A 7 -0.57 14.08 0.17
N SER A 8 -1.51 14.66 -0.55
CA SER A 8 -2.14 15.94 -0.20
C SER A 8 -3.29 15.78 0.79
N ILE A 9 -3.78 14.56 0.98
CA ILE A 9 -4.93 14.25 1.83
C ILE A 9 -4.44 13.55 3.10
N SER A 10 -4.96 13.97 4.26
CA SER A 10 -4.68 13.24 5.52
C SER A 10 -5.16 11.79 5.42
N PRO A 11 -4.36 10.81 5.83
CA PRO A 11 -4.76 9.39 5.85
C PRO A 11 -6.07 9.14 6.61
N VAL A 12 -6.35 9.90 7.68
CA VAL A 12 -7.61 9.81 8.41
C VAL A 12 -8.81 10.17 7.53
N ILE A 13 -8.67 11.23 6.73
CA ILE A 13 -9.72 11.66 5.79
C ILE A 13 -9.93 10.60 4.72
N VAL A 14 -8.85 9.97 4.22
CA VAL A 14 -8.94 8.83 3.30
C VAL A 14 -9.76 7.70 3.92
N GLY A 15 -9.47 7.30 5.16
CA GLY A 15 -10.23 6.27 5.85
C GLY A 15 -11.71 6.61 6.01
N LEU A 16 -12.03 7.86 6.37
CA LEU A 16 -13.41 8.35 6.45
C LEU A 16 -14.10 8.37 5.08
N ALA A 17 -13.41 8.81 4.02
CA ALA A 17 -13.94 8.79 2.66
C ALA A 17 -14.30 7.36 2.21
N TYR A 18 -13.44 6.38 2.50
CA TYR A 18 -13.73 4.97 2.23
C TYR A 18 -14.94 4.47 3.03
N LEU A 19 -15.05 4.86 4.31
CA LEU A 19 -16.20 4.53 5.13
C LEU A 19 -17.51 5.09 4.53
N MET A 20 -17.48 6.35 4.08
CA MET A 20 -18.65 7.00 3.47
C MET A 20 -18.97 6.43 2.09
N THR A 21 -17.98 6.00 1.32
CA THR A 21 -18.16 5.45 -0.03
C THR A 21 -18.67 4.01 -0.01
N PHE A 22 -18.09 3.15 0.82
CA PHE A 22 -18.36 1.71 0.88
C PHE A 22 -19.24 1.29 2.08
N GLY A 23 -19.58 2.22 2.97
CA GLY A 23 -20.50 1.98 4.09
C GLY A 23 -21.92 1.73 3.64
N ARG A 24 -22.78 1.30 4.56
CA ARG A 24 -24.20 0.96 4.27
C ARG A 24 -25.00 2.09 3.61
N LEU A 25 -24.62 3.35 3.83
CA LEU A 25 -25.22 4.55 3.22
C LEU A 25 -24.38 5.07 2.04
N GLY A 26 -23.32 4.38 1.66
CA GLY A 26 -22.38 4.80 0.63
C GLY A 26 -22.86 4.49 -0.77
N TRP A 27 -22.32 5.23 -1.73
CA TRP A 27 -22.69 5.12 -3.15
C TRP A 27 -22.35 3.76 -3.76
N PHE A 28 -21.31 3.09 -3.27
CA PHE A 28 -20.90 1.77 -3.76
C PHE A 28 -21.56 0.59 -3.03
N TYR A 29 -22.32 0.84 -1.97
CA TYR A 29 -22.97 -0.24 -1.24
C TYR A 29 -23.94 -1.07 -2.11
N PRO A 30 -24.77 -0.48 -3.01
CA PRO A 30 -25.63 -1.27 -3.90
C PRO A 30 -24.84 -2.22 -4.81
N VAL A 31 -23.65 -1.80 -5.28
CA VAL A 31 -22.77 -2.63 -6.14
C VAL A 31 -22.21 -3.82 -5.36
N ILE A 32 -21.76 -3.58 -4.12
CA ILE A 32 -21.26 -4.65 -3.24
C ILE A 32 -22.36 -5.65 -2.93
N ARG A 33 -23.56 -5.16 -2.66
CA ARG A 33 -24.73 -6.00 -2.39
C ARG A 33 -25.08 -6.85 -3.60
N TRP A 34 -25.18 -6.26 -4.78
CA TRP A 34 -25.42 -6.96 -6.05
C TRP A 34 -24.35 -8.04 -6.32
N PHE A 35 -23.08 -7.73 -6.10
CA PHE A 35 -22.00 -8.69 -6.22
C PHE A 35 -22.18 -9.87 -5.25
N ASN A 36 -22.49 -9.60 -3.99
CA ASN A 36 -22.72 -10.62 -2.98
C ASN A 36 -23.92 -11.52 -3.31
N GLU A 37 -24.98 -10.95 -3.87
CA GLU A 37 -26.19 -11.70 -4.30
C GLU A 37 -25.88 -12.63 -5.48
N ILE A 38 -25.07 -12.21 -6.46
CA ILE A 38 -24.72 -13.04 -7.64
C ILE A 38 -23.76 -14.17 -7.26
N PHE A 39 -22.73 -13.86 -6.49
CA PHE A 39 -21.67 -14.83 -6.18
C PHE A 39 -21.90 -15.61 -4.88
N GLY A 40 -23.00 -15.38 -4.18
CA GLY A 40 -23.29 -16.03 -2.91
C GLY A 40 -22.26 -15.74 -1.82
N THR A 41 -21.53 -14.61 -1.94
CA THR A 41 -20.47 -14.21 -1.02
C THR A 41 -20.98 -13.19 -0.01
N ASN A 42 -20.24 -13.01 1.10
CA ASN A 42 -20.55 -11.97 2.10
C ASN A 42 -19.33 -11.03 2.23
N VAL A 43 -18.93 -10.43 1.11
CA VAL A 43 -17.83 -9.47 1.09
C VAL A 43 -18.28 -8.18 1.77
N ARG A 44 -17.55 -7.80 2.80
CA ARG A 44 -17.68 -6.50 3.48
C ARG A 44 -16.40 -5.73 3.24
N ILE A 45 -16.50 -4.47 2.86
CA ILE A 45 -15.34 -3.59 2.70
C ILE A 45 -15.12 -2.80 3.99
N THR A 46 -16.18 -2.19 4.54
CA THR A 46 -16.09 -1.45 5.79
C THR A 46 -15.99 -2.39 7.00
N PHE A 47 -15.11 -2.04 7.92
CA PHE A 47 -14.83 -2.81 9.14
C PHE A 47 -14.37 -4.26 8.88
N ALA A 48 -13.70 -4.47 7.75
CA ALA A 48 -13.18 -5.75 7.32
C ALA A 48 -11.80 -5.58 6.66
N ILE A 49 -11.05 -6.67 6.56
CA ILE A 49 -9.69 -6.69 5.97
C ILE A 49 -9.64 -6.04 4.58
N PRO A 50 -10.59 -6.27 3.64
CA PRO A 50 -10.53 -5.64 2.31
C PRO A 50 -10.51 -4.12 2.35
N GLY A 51 -11.26 -3.49 3.25
CA GLY A 51 -11.27 -2.02 3.40
C GLY A 51 -9.94 -1.49 3.92
N VAL A 52 -9.34 -2.17 4.90
CA VAL A 52 -8.02 -1.83 5.43
C VAL A 52 -6.97 -1.91 4.32
N VAL A 53 -6.97 -3.00 3.55
CA VAL A 53 -6.03 -3.21 2.44
C VAL A 53 -6.20 -2.14 1.36
N LEU A 54 -7.42 -1.87 0.91
CA LEU A 54 -7.68 -0.87 -0.12
C LEU A 54 -7.24 0.54 0.30
N ALA A 55 -7.55 0.94 1.53
CA ALA A 55 -7.13 2.24 2.05
C ALA A 55 -5.61 2.34 2.19
N THR A 56 -4.96 1.29 2.66
CA THR A 56 -3.50 1.23 2.76
C THR A 56 -2.85 1.32 1.37
N ILE A 57 -3.34 0.57 0.38
CA ILE A 57 -2.85 0.65 -1.00
C ILE A 57 -3.01 2.07 -1.53
N PHE A 58 -4.17 2.70 -1.35
CA PHE A 58 -4.41 4.07 -1.82
C PHE A 58 -3.42 5.08 -1.23
N VAL A 59 -3.13 4.99 0.06
CA VAL A 59 -2.19 5.90 0.74
C VAL A 59 -0.74 5.62 0.31
N THR A 60 -0.40 4.38 -0.02
CA THR A 60 0.99 3.96 -0.23
C THR A 60 1.39 3.82 -1.69
N PHE A 61 0.46 3.66 -2.64
CA PHE A 61 0.81 3.47 -4.06
C PHE A 61 1.66 4.61 -4.66
N PRO A 62 1.55 5.89 -4.25
CA PRO A 62 2.38 6.94 -4.80
C PRO A 62 3.89 6.74 -4.56
N TYR A 63 4.26 5.99 -3.50
CA TYR A 63 5.67 5.67 -3.24
C TYR A 63 6.26 4.83 -4.39
N VAL A 64 5.51 3.85 -4.88
CA VAL A 64 5.92 3.02 -6.03
C VAL A 64 6.01 3.87 -7.30
N SER A 65 4.99 4.68 -7.56
CA SER A 65 4.93 5.50 -8.76
C SER A 65 6.06 6.53 -8.84
N ARG A 66 6.43 7.12 -7.72
CA ARG A 66 7.54 8.10 -7.65
C ARG A 66 8.90 7.49 -7.92
N GLU A 67 9.07 6.21 -7.67
CA GLU A 67 10.32 5.49 -7.97
C GLU A 67 10.38 5.04 -9.44
N ILE A 68 9.24 4.69 -10.03
CA ILE A 68 9.19 4.16 -11.40
C ILE A 68 9.24 5.28 -12.44
N ILE A 69 8.48 6.36 -12.26
CA ILE A 69 8.31 7.42 -13.26
C ILE A 69 9.66 8.06 -13.68
N PRO A 70 10.57 8.43 -12.77
CA PRO A 70 11.87 8.99 -13.16
C PRO A 70 12.71 8.03 -13.99
N VAL A 71 12.70 6.74 -13.66
CA VAL A 71 13.45 5.71 -14.39
C VAL A 71 12.93 5.57 -15.82
N LEU A 72 11.62 5.43 -15.99
CA LEU A 72 11.00 5.33 -17.32
C LEU A 72 11.24 6.59 -18.16
N ASN A 73 11.25 7.77 -17.52
CA ASN A 73 11.55 9.02 -18.23
C ASN A 73 13.04 9.13 -18.64
N ALA A 74 13.96 8.55 -17.86
CA ALA A 74 15.38 8.55 -18.16
C ALA A 74 15.75 7.56 -19.27
N GLU A 75 15.12 6.39 -19.30
CA GLU A 75 15.34 5.35 -20.34
C GLU A 75 14.82 5.79 -21.72
N GLY A 76 13.79 6.67 -21.77
CA GLY A 76 13.18 7.11 -23.01
C GLY A 76 12.23 6.06 -23.63
N LYS A 77 11.93 6.22 -24.91
CA LYS A 77 10.97 5.37 -25.65
C LYS A 77 11.56 4.71 -26.88
N ASP A 78 12.83 4.92 -27.16
CA ASP A 78 13.46 4.53 -28.42
C ASP A 78 13.39 2.99 -28.64
N GLU A 79 13.63 2.21 -27.59
CA GLU A 79 13.53 0.73 -27.65
C GLU A 79 12.10 0.24 -27.83
N GLU A 80 11.13 0.90 -27.19
CA GLU A 80 9.70 0.58 -27.32
C GLU A 80 9.20 0.90 -28.72
N GLU A 81 9.59 2.03 -29.30
CA GLU A 81 9.25 2.46 -30.65
C GLU A 81 9.89 1.56 -31.71
N ALA A 82 11.16 1.21 -31.54
CA ALA A 82 11.85 0.27 -32.42
C ALA A 82 11.16 -1.12 -32.43
N ALA A 83 10.77 -1.61 -31.25
CA ALA A 83 10.05 -2.88 -31.15
C ALA A 83 8.65 -2.79 -31.78
N ALA A 84 7.95 -1.68 -31.63
CA ALA A 84 6.65 -1.44 -32.26
C ALA A 84 6.76 -1.43 -33.80
N LEU A 85 7.80 -0.80 -34.35
CA LEU A 85 8.08 -0.81 -35.79
C LEU A 85 8.39 -2.21 -36.32
N MET A 86 8.98 -3.09 -35.50
CA MET A 86 9.19 -4.50 -35.83
C MET A 86 7.92 -5.37 -35.67
N GLY A 87 6.77 -4.79 -35.35
CA GLY A 87 5.49 -5.47 -35.22
C GLY A 87 5.23 -6.13 -33.86
N ALA A 88 5.99 -5.77 -32.82
CA ALA A 88 5.74 -6.27 -31.47
C ALA A 88 4.43 -5.70 -30.90
N SER A 89 3.62 -6.57 -30.26
CA SER A 89 2.42 -6.13 -29.56
C SER A 89 2.76 -5.35 -28.30
N GLY A 90 1.89 -4.42 -27.86
CA GLY A 90 2.09 -3.62 -26.64
C GLY A 90 2.36 -4.46 -25.39
N PHE A 91 1.70 -5.61 -25.25
CA PHE A 91 1.97 -6.54 -24.13
C PHE A 91 3.37 -7.16 -24.22
N THR A 92 3.85 -7.46 -25.43
CA THR A 92 5.22 -7.99 -25.65
C THR A 92 6.27 -6.94 -25.31
N ILE A 93 6.05 -5.68 -25.74
CA ILE A 93 6.91 -4.54 -25.41
C ILE A 93 6.98 -4.35 -23.90
N PHE A 94 5.82 -4.25 -23.25
CA PHE A 94 5.75 -4.11 -21.79
C PHE A 94 6.53 -5.20 -21.05
N ARG A 95 6.31 -6.48 -21.42
CA ARG A 95 6.92 -7.61 -20.71
C ARG A 95 8.42 -7.76 -20.98
N LYS A 96 8.87 -7.47 -22.21
CA LYS A 96 10.25 -7.73 -22.63
C LYS A 96 11.17 -6.52 -22.54
N ILE A 97 10.64 -5.30 -22.58
CA ILE A 97 11.39 -4.06 -22.57
C ILE A 97 11.07 -3.26 -21.31
N THR A 98 9.87 -2.74 -21.18
CA THR A 98 9.50 -1.81 -20.10
C THR A 98 9.65 -2.42 -18.71
N LEU A 99 9.12 -3.63 -18.49
CA LEU A 99 9.17 -4.29 -17.17
C LEU A 99 10.60 -4.65 -16.72
N PRO A 100 11.51 -5.18 -17.57
CA PRO A 100 12.90 -5.37 -17.19
C PRO A 100 13.65 -4.07 -16.87
N GLN A 101 13.43 -3.01 -17.63
CA GLN A 101 14.04 -1.69 -17.40
C GLN A 101 13.65 -1.13 -16.04
N MET A 102 12.38 -1.16 -15.65
CA MET A 102 11.89 -0.63 -14.37
C MET A 102 12.00 -1.61 -13.20
N LYS A 103 12.50 -2.83 -13.40
CA LYS A 103 12.49 -3.91 -12.40
C LYS A 103 13.05 -3.51 -11.06
N TRP A 104 14.22 -2.87 -11.03
CA TRP A 104 14.89 -2.49 -9.79
C TRP A 104 14.18 -1.36 -9.08
N SER A 105 13.72 -0.36 -9.80
CA SER A 105 12.92 0.75 -9.30
C SER A 105 11.57 0.25 -8.74
N LEU A 106 10.95 -0.73 -9.40
CA LEU A 106 9.75 -1.37 -8.92
C LEU A 106 9.97 -2.10 -7.58
N ILE A 107 11.05 -2.90 -7.48
CA ILE A 107 11.40 -3.60 -6.23
C ILE A 107 11.66 -2.60 -5.10
N TYR A 108 12.40 -1.54 -5.39
CA TYR A 108 12.68 -0.48 -4.42
C TYR A 108 11.40 0.23 -3.97
N GLY A 109 10.53 0.60 -4.91
CA GLY A 109 9.23 1.21 -4.62
C GLY A 109 8.32 0.31 -3.78
N ILE A 110 8.31 -1.01 -4.03
CA ILE A 110 7.56 -1.98 -3.22
C ILE A 110 8.09 -2.02 -1.78
N ILE A 111 9.41 -2.00 -1.59
CA ILE A 111 10.01 -1.98 -0.24
C ILE A 111 9.61 -0.71 0.50
N LEU A 112 9.67 0.45 -0.14
CA LEU A 112 9.22 1.72 0.44
C LEU A 112 7.73 1.71 0.78
N CYS A 113 6.91 1.20 -0.14
CA CYS A 113 5.47 1.05 0.05
C CYS A 113 5.17 0.16 1.26
N THR A 114 5.86 -0.98 1.39
CA THR A 114 5.71 -1.90 2.53
C THR A 114 6.14 -1.26 3.84
N ALA A 115 7.27 -0.56 3.86
CA ALA A 115 7.75 0.16 5.05
C ALA A 115 6.72 1.22 5.52
N ARG A 116 6.13 1.96 4.57
CA ARG A 116 5.11 2.95 4.88
C ARG A 116 3.80 2.31 5.36
N ALA A 117 3.39 1.20 4.73
CA ALA A 117 2.17 0.46 5.07
C ALA A 117 2.20 -0.10 6.50
N LEU A 118 3.36 -0.58 6.96
CA LEU A 118 3.52 -1.11 8.33
C LEU A 118 3.26 -0.05 9.41
N GLY A 119 3.56 1.20 9.14
CA GLY A 119 3.30 2.31 10.05
C GLY A 119 1.94 3.00 9.81
N GLU A 120 1.05 2.44 8.97
CA GLU A 120 -0.22 3.10 8.69
C GLU A 120 -1.18 2.96 9.88
N PHE A 121 -1.60 4.10 10.39
CA PHE A 121 -2.52 4.22 11.52
C PHE A 121 -3.80 4.96 11.12
N GLY A 122 -3.67 6.11 10.47
CA GLY A 122 -4.76 7.04 10.27
C GLY A 122 -5.92 6.50 9.45
N ALA A 123 -5.64 5.98 8.26
CA ALA A 123 -6.67 5.43 7.37
C ALA A 123 -7.26 4.14 7.94
N VAL A 124 -6.40 3.31 8.54
CA VAL A 124 -6.81 2.02 9.11
C VAL A 124 -7.66 2.22 10.36
N ASN A 125 -7.38 3.19 11.20
CA ASN A 125 -8.16 3.46 12.42
C ASN A 125 -9.64 3.78 12.12
N ALA A 126 -9.92 4.46 11.02
CA ALA A 126 -11.30 4.73 10.61
C ALA A 126 -12.04 3.47 10.14
N LEU A 127 -11.34 2.53 9.51
CA LEU A 127 -11.90 1.34 8.85
C LEU A 127 -11.82 0.06 9.68
N SER A 128 -11.02 0.05 10.74
CA SER A 128 -10.79 -1.10 11.59
C SER A 128 -11.44 -0.88 12.95
N LYS A 129 -12.31 -1.82 13.36
CA LYS A 129 -13.05 -1.72 14.64
C LYS A 129 -12.93 -2.99 15.48
N THR A 130 -12.45 -4.09 14.93
CA THR A 130 -12.45 -5.39 15.60
C THR A 130 -11.02 -5.80 15.95
N ARG A 131 -10.70 -5.77 17.23
CA ARG A 131 -9.42 -6.25 17.75
C ARG A 131 -9.27 -7.76 17.46
N GLY A 132 -8.09 -8.17 17.01
CA GLY A 132 -7.81 -9.56 16.64
C GLY A 132 -8.22 -9.96 15.22
N GLU A 133 -9.07 -9.16 14.53
CA GLU A 133 -9.49 -9.44 13.15
C GLU A 133 -8.95 -8.43 12.15
N THR A 134 -9.12 -7.13 12.45
CA THR A 134 -8.80 -6.04 11.52
C THR A 134 -7.73 -5.09 12.05
N PHE A 135 -7.29 -5.22 13.30
CA PHE A 135 -6.27 -4.36 13.86
C PHE A 135 -4.91 -4.62 13.22
N THR A 136 -4.23 -3.55 12.84
CA THR A 136 -2.81 -3.55 12.50
C THR A 136 -1.97 -3.38 13.75
N LEU A 137 -0.66 -3.65 13.68
CA LEU A 137 0.24 -3.48 14.82
C LEU A 137 0.16 -2.06 15.44
N PRO A 138 0.16 -0.96 14.67
CA PRO A 138 -0.02 0.38 15.22
C PRO A 138 -1.33 0.57 15.99
N LEU A 139 -2.44 0.02 15.51
CA LEU A 139 -3.72 0.08 16.21
C LEU A 139 -3.74 -0.76 17.49
N GLU A 140 -3.09 -1.91 17.49
CA GLU A 140 -2.97 -2.76 18.67
C GLU A 140 -2.11 -2.06 19.75
N ILE A 141 -1.02 -1.39 19.35
CA ILE A 141 -0.18 -0.60 20.26
C ILE A 141 -1.00 0.51 20.91
N ASP A 142 -1.77 1.25 20.11
CA ASP A 142 -2.62 2.33 20.61
C ASP A 142 -3.69 1.80 21.59
N ALA A 143 -4.38 0.73 21.23
CA ALA A 143 -5.41 0.11 22.08
C ALA A 143 -4.84 -0.41 23.41
N LEU A 144 -3.66 -1.03 23.37
CA LEU A 144 -2.96 -1.50 24.56
C LEU A 144 -2.54 -0.32 25.45
N TYR A 145 -1.99 0.73 24.87
CA TYR A 145 -1.55 1.91 25.59
C TYR A 145 -2.74 2.65 26.23
N MET A 146 -3.82 2.83 25.50
CA MET A 146 -5.04 3.53 25.97
C MET A 146 -5.81 2.75 27.06
N SER A 147 -5.58 1.45 27.21
CA SER A 147 -6.21 0.66 28.29
C SER A 147 -5.67 1.00 29.67
N GLY A 148 -4.50 1.62 29.78
CA GLY A 148 -4.00 2.27 30.99
C GLY A 148 -3.57 1.36 32.14
N THR A 149 -3.58 0.04 31.96
CA THR A 149 -3.09 -0.90 32.99
C THR A 149 -1.58 -1.13 32.81
N ASP A 150 -0.85 -1.32 33.91
CA ASP A 150 0.62 -1.51 33.88
C ASP A 150 1.03 -2.67 32.97
N SER A 151 0.26 -3.76 32.98
CA SER A 151 0.52 -4.92 32.12
C SER A 151 0.27 -4.63 30.63
N SER A 152 -0.75 -3.83 30.30
CA SER A 152 -1.06 -3.47 28.92
C SER A 152 -0.09 -2.43 28.37
N ILE A 153 0.34 -1.47 29.18
CA ILE A 153 1.38 -0.52 28.80
C ILE A 153 2.69 -1.28 28.51
N THR A 154 3.09 -2.21 29.36
CA THR A 154 4.27 -3.06 29.12
C THR A 154 4.12 -3.85 27.80
N SER A 155 2.93 -4.41 27.53
CA SER A 155 2.63 -5.10 26.28
C SER A 155 2.69 -4.17 25.06
N ALA A 156 2.21 -2.93 25.18
CA ALA A 156 2.32 -1.91 24.14
C ALA A 156 3.78 -1.63 23.76
N PHE A 157 4.66 -1.48 24.75
CA PHE A 157 6.10 -1.32 24.52
C PHE A 157 6.73 -2.54 23.85
N ALA A 158 6.34 -3.76 24.26
CA ALA A 158 6.83 -4.99 23.65
C ALA A 158 6.44 -5.07 22.16
N VAL A 159 5.17 -4.83 21.82
CA VAL A 159 4.68 -4.83 20.43
C VAL A 159 5.34 -3.71 19.62
N SER A 160 5.54 -2.52 20.22
CA SER A 160 6.26 -1.41 19.58
C SER A 160 7.71 -1.78 19.25
N SER A 161 8.39 -2.51 20.14
CA SER A 161 9.76 -2.98 19.91
C SER A 161 9.83 -3.98 18.76
N ILE A 162 8.84 -4.87 18.64
CA ILE A 162 8.73 -5.80 17.50
C ILE A 162 8.54 -5.03 16.20
N LEU A 163 7.63 -4.05 16.17
CA LEU A 163 7.40 -3.19 15.00
C LEU A 163 8.67 -2.45 14.59
N LEU A 164 9.43 -1.92 15.56
CA LEU A 164 10.72 -1.26 15.32
C LEU A 164 11.73 -2.22 14.68
N ILE A 165 11.86 -3.45 15.19
CA ILE A 165 12.77 -4.44 14.63
C ILE A 165 12.39 -4.76 13.18
N ILE A 166 11.10 -4.97 12.90
CA ILE A 166 10.62 -5.21 11.54
C ILE A 166 10.95 -4.03 10.62
N ALA A 167 10.74 -2.80 11.08
CA ALA A 167 11.07 -1.59 10.32
C ALA A 167 12.57 -1.49 10.02
N LEU A 168 13.43 -1.83 10.97
CA LEU A 168 14.89 -1.86 10.79
C LEU A 168 15.31 -2.93 9.77
N ILE A 169 14.70 -4.12 9.80
CA ILE A 169 14.97 -5.17 8.81
C ILE A 169 14.62 -4.69 7.40
N ILE A 170 13.46 -4.04 7.23
CA ILE A 170 13.04 -3.50 5.94
C ILE A 170 13.97 -2.38 5.47
N LEU A 171 14.40 -1.51 6.38
CA LEU A 171 15.39 -0.46 6.06
C LEU A 171 16.72 -1.05 5.59
N PHE A 172 17.17 -2.13 6.21
CA PHE A 172 18.38 -2.87 5.79
C PHE A 172 18.19 -3.49 4.40
N ALA A 173 17.05 -4.13 4.15
CA ALA A 173 16.72 -4.70 2.85
C ALA A 173 16.70 -3.61 1.76
N ARG A 174 16.14 -2.45 2.05
CA ARG A 174 16.18 -1.26 1.19
C ARG A 174 17.61 -0.88 0.81
N ASN A 175 18.49 -0.72 1.80
CA ASN A 175 19.87 -0.33 1.56
C ASN A 175 20.63 -1.33 0.67
N ILE A 176 20.37 -2.64 0.85
CA ILE A 176 21.00 -3.69 0.02
C ILE A 176 20.53 -3.55 -1.44
N VAL A 177 19.24 -3.33 -1.66
CA VAL A 177 18.67 -3.16 -3.01
C VAL A 177 19.22 -1.88 -3.66
N GLU A 178 19.27 -0.77 -2.93
CA GLU A 178 19.81 0.50 -3.43
C GLU A 178 21.30 0.38 -3.84
N HIS A 179 22.11 -0.32 -3.05
CA HIS A 179 23.51 -0.56 -3.39
C HIS A 179 23.67 -1.43 -4.65
N LYS A 180 22.82 -2.42 -4.85
CA LYS A 180 22.83 -3.22 -6.09
C LYS A 180 22.40 -2.40 -7.30
N PHE A 181 21.41 -1.53 -7.12
CA PHE A 181 20.92 -0.65 -8.19
C PHE A 181 22.01 0.33 -8.67
N LYS A 182 22.69 1.00 -7.73
CA LYS A 182 23.81 1.94 -8.05
C LYS A 182 25.03 1.30 -8.71
N LYS A 183 25.19 -0.02 -8.62
CA LYS A 183 26.28 -0.75 -9.29
C LYS A 183 25.94 -1.19 -10.73
N LEU A 184 24.68 -1.10 -11.14
CA LEU A 184 24.19 -1.56 -12.44
C LEU A 184 23.99 -0.41 -13.43
N HIS A 185 24.02 0.82 -12.96
CA HIS A 185 24.04 2.09 -13.69
C HIS A 185 25.29 2.89 -13.35
#